data_315d86a0b21f7b663c77d484cc94cdc8
#
_entry.id   315d86a0b21f7b663c77d484cc94cdc8
#
_cell.length_a   1.000
_cell.length_b   1.000
_cell.length_c   1.000
_cell.angle_alpha   90.00
_cell.angle_beta   90.00
_cell.angle_gamma   90.00
#
_symmetry.space_group_name_H-M   'P 1'
#
loop_
_entity.id
_entity.type
_entity.pdbx_description
1 polymer ?
#
loop_
_entity_poly.entity_id
_entity_poly.type
_entity_poly.pdbx_seq_one_letter_code
_entity_poly.pdbx_strand_id
1 'polypeptide(L)'
;MDAYEEKKKLLLEMIAYATVDGQLSKKGYDFLFLIANELNFEKGGFIDLLSQKLPKLSDNMKLNRIKQFYKLVVFFQNDGILYKQDPDLIVHIAISMGLDTDAIRYLIKKVKNAPNTVISDEVLWDIFNEESQY
;
A
#
# COMPACT_ATOMS: atom_id res chain seq x y z
N MET A 1 -7.96 13.41 10.77
CA MET A 1 -7.88 13.36 9.28
C MET A 1 -8.88 12.34 8.80
N ASP A 2 -9.70 12.68 7.80
CA ASP A 2 -10.68 11.73 7.31
C ASP A 2 -10.06 10.69 6.37
N ALA A 3 -10.85 9.67 6.04
CA ALA A 3 -10.36 8.56 5.22
C ALA A 3 -9.92 9.01 3.84
N TYR A 4 -10.62 10.00 3.26
CA TYR A 4 -10.25 10.52 1.94
C TYR A 4 -8.86 11.15 1.95
N GLU A 5 -8.58 11.98 2.95
CA GLU A 5 -7.28 12.64 3.07
C GLU A 5 -6.16 11.62 3.32
N GLU A 6 -6.43 10.57 4.08
CA GLU A 6 -5.45 9.53 4.33
C GLU A 6 -5.17 8.70 3.07
N LYS A 7 -6.21 8.38 2.30
CA LYS A 7 -6.05 7.70 1.02
C LYS A 7 -5.27 8.55 0.02
N LYS A 8 -5.57 9.85 -0.02
CA LYS A 8 -4.86 10.81 -0.87
C LYS A 8 -3.37 10.84 -0.52
N LYS A 9 -3.06 10.93 0.77
CA LYS A 9 -1.68 10.95 1.24
C LYS A 9 -0.95 9.66 0.85
N LEU A 10 -1.59 8.52 1.02
CA LEU A 10 -1.00 7.24 0.65
C LEU A 10 -0.71 7.18 -0.85
N LEU A 11 -1.66 7.60 -1.68
CA LEU A 11 -1.48 7.60 -3.13
C LEU A 11 -0.35 8.54 -3.56
N LEU A 12 -0.24 9.72 -2.94
CA LEU A 12 0.86 10.65 -3.23
C LEU A 12 2.22 10.03 -2.87
N GLU A 13 2.31 9.33 -1.73
CA GLU A 13 3.52 8.63 -1.34
C GLU A 13 3.89 7.53 -2.37
N MET A 14 2.89 6.79 -2.83
CA MET A 14 3.11 5.73 -3.82
C MET A 14 3.54 6.29 -5.17
N ILE A 15 2.96 7.42 -5.57
CA ILE A 15 3.38 8.12 -6.80
C ILE A 15 4.84 8.59 -6.66
N ALA A 16 5.18 9.19 -5.52
CA ALA A 16 6.55 9.63 -5.27
C ALA A 16 7.53 8.46 -5.38
N TYR A 17 7.14 7.31 -4.85
CA TYR A 17 7.97 6.12 -4.92
C TYR A 17 8.16 5.63 -6.35
N ALA A 18 7.08 5.63 -7.11
CA ALA A 18 7.10 5.14 -8.48
C ALA A 18 7.88 6.06 -9.42
N THR A 19 8.10 7.31 -9.03
CA THR A 19 8.78 8.30 -9.87
C THR A 19 10.18 8.66 -9.35
N VAL A 20 10.70 7.91 -8.38
CA VAL A 20 12.00 8.22 -7.79
C VAL A 20 13.13 8.17 -8.82
N ASP A 21 13.02 7.32 -9.82
CA ASP A 21 14.02 7.18 -10.88
C ASP A 21 13.72 8.04 -12.11
N GLY A 22 12.72 8.93 -12.03
CA GLY A 22 12.37 9.80 -13.13
C GLY A 22 10.88 9.84 -13.41
N GLN A 23 10.48 9.58 -14.66
CA GLN A 23 9.08 9.67 -15.06
C GLN A 23 8.30 8.41 -14.72
N LEU A 24 7.02 8.61 -14.45
CA LEU A 24 6.10 7.50 -14.21
C LEU A 24 5.88 6.71 -15.51
N SER A 25 6.22 5.43 -15.49
CA SER A 25 6.00 4.56 -16.64
C SER A 25 4.50 4.27 -16.81
N LYS A 26 4.11 3.82 -18.01
CA LYS A 26 2.73 3.41 -18.25
C LYS A 26 2.32 2.28 -17.29
N LYS A 27 3.21 1.31 -17.08
CA LYS A 27 2.95 0.19 -16.20
C LYS A 27 2.77 0.66 -14.75
N GLY A 28 3.59 1.60 -14.30
CA GLY A 28 3.45 2.22 -12.98
C GLY A 28 2.14 2.98 -12.86
N TYR A 29 1.77 3.74 -13.90
CA TYR A 29 0.50 4.46 -13.92
C TYR A 29 -0.69 3.50 -13.79
N ASP A 30 -0.70 2.43 -14.59
CA ASP A 30 -1.78 1.46 -14.57
C ASP A 30 -1.91 0.79 -13.21
N PHE A 31 -0.78 0.49 -12.58
CA PHE A 31 -0.75 -0.09 -11.24
C PHE A 31 -1.34 0.86 -10.20
N LEU A 32 -0.91 2.11 -10.22
CA LEU A 32 -1.42 3.12 -9.28
C LEU A 32 -2.90 3.41 -9.50
N PHE A 33 -3.34 3.44 -10.75
CA PHE A 33 -4.75 3.61 -11.08
C PHE A 33 -5.59 2.45 -10.52
N LEU A 34 -5.10 1.23 -10.66
CA LEU A 34 -5.76 0.06 -10.08
C LEU A 34 -5.94 0.22 -8.57
N ILE A 35 -4.90 0.63 -7.87
CA ILE A 35 -4.95 0.84 -6.43
C ILE A 35 -5.94 1.94 -6.07
N ALA A 36 -5.89 3.07 -6.78
CA ALA A 36 -6.81 4.18 -6.55
C ALA A 36 -8.26 3.74 -6.71
N ASN A 37 -8.53 2.96 -7.76
CA ASN A 37 -9.86 2.43 -8.02
C ASN A 37 -10.32 1.50 -6.89
N GLU A 38 -9.44 0.63 -6.41
CA GLU A 38 -9.77 -0.28 -5.30
C GLU A 38 -10.00 0.47 -3.98
N LEU A 39 -9.37 1.64 -3.83
CA LEU A 39 -9.60 2.52 -2.68
C LEU A 39 -10.85 3.39 -2.84
N ASN A 40 -11.59 3.22 -3.92
CA ASN A 40 -12.75 4.06 -4.26
C ASN A 40 -12.38 5.53 -4.43
N PHE A 41 -11.18 5.79 -4.93
CA PHE A 41 -10.70 7.13 -5.22
C PHE A 41 -11.08 7.48 -6.65
N GLU A 42 -11.77 8.60 -6.85
CA GLU A 42 -12.28 8.98 -8.16
C GLU A 42 -11.16 9.21 -9.18
N LYS A 43 -11.43 8.85 -10.43
CA LYS A 43 -10.45 9.00 -11.51
C LYS A 43 -9.96 10.44 -11.66
N GLY A 44 -10.88 11.41 -11.60
CA GLY A 44 -10.50 12.83 -11.68
C GLY A 44 -9.59 13.24 -10.55
N GLY A 45 -9.90 12.78 -9.33
CA GLY A 45 -9.05 13.03 -8.17
C GLY A 45 -7.68 12.40 -8.31
N PHE A 46 -7.61 11.19 -8.86
CA PHE A 46 -6.32 10.53 -9.09
C PHE A 46 -5.47 11.29 -10.11
N ILE A 47 -6.08 11.72 -11.21
CA ILE A 47 -5.37 12.51 -12.23
C ILE A 47 -4.83 13.81 -11.62
N ASP A 48 -5.60 14.47 -10.77
CA ASP A 48 -5.17 15.69 -10.09
C ASP A 48 -3.94 15.43 -9.22
N LEU A 49 -3.83 14.26 -8.59
CA LEU A 49 -2.68 13.92 -7.76
C LEU A 49 -1.38 13.89 -8.56
N LEU A 50 -1.45 13.51 -9.83
CA LEU A 50 -0.26 13.40 -10.67
C LEU A 50 0.39 14.76 -10.94
N SER A 51 -0.35 15.86 -10.77
CA SER A 51 0.17 17.21 -10.96
C SER A 51 0.53 17.91 -9.66
N GLN A 52 0.30 17.29 -8.52
CA GLN A 52 0.60 17.88 -7.21
C GLN A 52 2.06 17.68 -6.83
N LYS A 53 2.52 18.54 -5.91
CA LYS A 53 3.85 18.39 -5.34
C LYS A 53 3.92 17.08 -4.55
N LEU A 54 4.90 16.25 -4.87
CA LEU A 54 5.05 14.95 -4.22
C LEU A 54 5.72 15.11 -2.85
N PRO A 55 5.33 14.26 -1.88
CA PRO A 55 5.97 14.28 -0.57
C PRO A 55 7.41 13.77 -0.65
N LYS A 56 8.21 14.20 0.30
CA LYS A 56 9.58 13.72 0.43
C LYS A 56 9.55 12.32 1.06
N LEU A 57 10.25 11.38 0.44
CA LEU A 57 10.35 10.03 0.97
C LEU A 57 11.43 9.97 2.06
N SER A 58 11.22 9.10 3.05
CA SER A 58 12.24 8.87 4.07
C SER A 58 13.38 8.03 3.50
N ASP A 59 14.51 8.02 4.21
CA ASP A 59 15.69 7.31 3.75
C ASP A 59 15.52 5.79 3.72
N ASN A 60 14.67 5.24 4.58
CA ASN A 60 14.43 3.80 4.59
C ASN A 60 13.32 3.44 3.60
N MET A 61 13.71 3.22 2.36
CA MET A 61 12.78 2.93 1.27
C MET A 61 12.04 1.61 1.47
N LYS A 62 12.71 0.60 2.02
CA LYS A 62 12.08 -0.70 2.27
C LYS A 62 10.96 -0.56 3.30
N LEU A 63 11.22 0.14 4.40
CA LEU A 63 10.20 0.35 5.42
C LEU A 63 9.04 1.15 4.87
N ASN A 64 9.31 2.14 4.02
CA ASN A 64 8.25 2.93 3.38
C ASN A 64 7.29 2.05 2.58
N ARG A 65 7.81 1.10 1.80
CA ARG A 65 6.98 0.18 1.03
C ARG A 65 6.14 -0.71 1.94
N ILE A 66 6.76 -1.23 3.00
CA ILE A 66 6.06 -2.07 3.96
C ILE A 66 4.91 -1.30 4.60
N LYS A 67 5.16 -0.06 5.02
CA LYS A 67 4.14 0.80 5.63
C LYS A 67 3.03 1.14 4.66
N GLN A 68 3.37 1.42 3.40
CA GLN A 68 2.36 1.69 2.37
C GLN A 68 1.47 0.47 2.16
N PHE A 69 2.05 -0.71 2.07
CA PHE A 69 1.26 -1.93 1.92
C PHE A 69 0.37 -2.17 3.14
N TYR A 70 0.91 -1.97 4.35
CA TYR A 70 0.10 -2.09 5.56
C TYR A 70 -1.09 -1.14 5.54
N LYS A 71 -0.90 0.11 5.15
CA LYS A 71 -2.00 1.07 5.05
C LYS A 71 -3.06 0.61 4.04
N LEU A 72 -2.63 0.06 2.91
CA LEU A 72 -3.57 -0.52 1.93
C LEU A 72 -4.39 -1.64 2.54
N VAL A 73 -3.75 -2.55 3.26
CA VAL A 73 -4.44 -3.67 3.89
C VAL A 73 -5.47 -3.16 4.90
N VAL A 74 -5.12 -2.15 5.69
CA VAL A 74 -6.03 -1.56 6.67
C VAL A 74 -7.24 -0.92 5.98
N PHE A 75 -7.02 -0.15 4.90
CA PHE A 75 -8.13 0.43 4.14
C PHE A 75 -9.03 -0.65 3.57
N PHE A 76 -8.45 -1.71 2.99
CA PHE A 76 -9.22 -2.80 2.42
C PHE A 76 -10.00 -3.56 3.50
N GLN A 77 -9.42 -3.71 4.69
CA GLN A 77 -10.12 -4.31 5.82
C GLN A 77 -11.32 -3.45 6.24
N ASN A 78 -11.12 -2.15 6.38
CA ASN A 78 -12.17 -1.23 6.81
C ASN A 78 -13.32 -1.13 5.80
N ASP A 79 -12.99 -1.22 4.51
CA ASP A 79 -13.98 -1.16 3.44
C ASP A 79 -14.61 -2.52 3.15
N GLY A 80 -14.20 -3.57 3.87
CA GLY A 80 -14.72 -4.92 3.66
C GLY A 80 -14.15 -5.64 2.44
N ILE A 81 -13.20 -5.05 1.76
CA ILE A 81 -12.62 -5.61 0.52
C ILE A 81 -11.86 -6.90 0.80
N LEU A 82 -11.21 -7.02 1.97
CA LEU A 82 -10.48 -8.24 2.33
C LEU A 82 -11.36 -9.48 2.38
N TYR A 83 -12.66 -9.29 2.57
CA TYR A 83 -13.61 -10.41 2.67
C TYR A 83 -14.38 -10.66 1.38
N LYS A 84 -14.41 -9.69 0.48
CA LYS A 84 -15.21 -9.77 -0.75
C LYS A 84 -14.40 -10.11 -1.98
N GLN A 85 -13.13 -9.74 -1.97
CA GLN A 85 -12.29 -9.83 -3.14
C GLN A 85 -11.58 -11.16 -3.27
N ASP A 86 -11.17 -11.43 -4.48
CA ASP A 86 -10.15 -12.42 -4.76
C ASP A 86 -8.93 -12.11 -3.90
N PRO A 87 -8.56 -12.97 -2.94
CA PRO A 87 -7.39 -12.73 -2.11
C PRO A 87 -6.10 -12.56 -2.93
N ASP A 88 -6.11 -13.03 -4.16
CA ASP A 88 -4.95 -12.91 -5.03
C ASP A 88 -4.66 -11.46 -5.42
N LEU A 89 -5.66 -10.59 -5.46
CA LEU A 89 -5.45 -9.18 -5.84
C LEU A 89 -4.47 -8.49 -4.89
N ILE A 90 -4.67 -8.65 -3.58
CA ILE A 90 -3.81 -8.03 -2.58
C ILE A 90 -2.39 -8.60 -2.66
N VAL A 91 -2.28 -9.91 -2.86
CA VAL A 91 -0.98 -10.56 -3.03
C VAL A 91 -0.27 -10.03 -4.28
N HIS A 92 -1.00 -9.86 -5.38
CA HIS A 92 -0.43 -9.27 -6.61
C HIS A 92 0.08 -7.85 -6.39
N ILE A 93 -0.67 -7.03 -5.67
CA ILE A 93 -0.23 -5.67 -5.34
C ILE A 93 1.08 -5.71 -4.58
N ALA A 94 1.16 -6.57 -3.57
CA ALA A 94 2.35 -6.69 -2.73
C ALA A 94 3.56 -7.20 -3.52
N ILE A 95 3.37 -8.19 -4.40
CA ILE A 95 4.43 -8.70 -5.25
C ILE A 95 4.93 -7.58 -6.17
N SER A 96 4.02 -6.79 -6.73
CA SER A 96 4.38 -5.65 -7.58
C SER A 96 5.17 -4.59 -6.82
N MET A 97 5.00 -4.52 -5.51
CA MET A 97 5.76 -3.62 -4.64
C MET A 97 7.10 -4.23 -4.19
N GLY A 98 7.39 -5.45 -4.62
CA GLY A 98 8.65 -6.12 -4.27
C GLY A 98 8.68 -6.72 -2.87
N LEU A 99 7.53 -7.04 -2.31
CA LEU A 99 7.43 -7.57 -0.95
C LEU A 99 7.35 -9.10 -0.96
N ASP A 100 7.87 -9.72 0.12
CA ASP A 100 7.91 -11.17 0.25
C ASP A 100 6.50 -11.77 0.46
N THR A 101 6.20 -12.83 -0.28
CA THR A 101 4.87 -13.43 -0.29
C THR A 101 4.46 -14.01 1.06
N ASP A 102 5.38 -14.69 1.75
CA ASP A 102 5.05 -15.29 3.05
C ASP A 102 4.80 -14.22 4.11
N ALA A 103 5.61 -13.16 4.10
CA ALA A 103 5.41 -12.03 5.01
C ALA A 103 4.08 -11.33 4.74
N ILE A 104 3.71 -11.17 3.47
CA ILE A 104 2.43 -10.57 3.07
C ILE A 104 1.27 -11.36 3.64
N ARG A 105 1.28 -12.67 3.47
CA ARG A 105 0.20 -13.54 3.95
C ARG A 105 0.09 -13.51 5.46
N TYR A 106 1.23 -13.49 6.14
CA TYR A 106 1.25 -13.36 7.59
C TYR A 106 0.63 -12.03 8.05
N LEU A 107 0.98 -10.94 7.40
CA LEU A 107 0.46 -9.63 7.74
C LEU A 107 -1.05 -9.55 7.51
N ILE A 108 -1.53 -10.04 6.37
CA ILE A 108 -2.97 -10.03 6.05
C ILE A 108 -3.74 -10.81 7.10
N LYS A 109 -3.24 -11.99 7.47
CA LYS A 109 -3.88 -12.82 8.50
C LYS A 109 -3.92 -12.10 9.84
N LYS A 110 -2.83 -11.42 10.21
CA LYS A 110 -2.73 -10.68 11.47
C LYS A 110 -3.75 -9.54 11.51
N VAL A 111 -3.90 -8.80 10.42
CA VAL A 111 -4.87 -7.71 10.33
C VAL A 111 -6.30 -8.24 10.41
N LYS A 112 -6.59 -9.34 9.71
CA LYS A 112 -7.93 -9.95 9.75
C LYS A 112 -8.32 -10.43 11.14
N ASN A 113 -7.36 -11.01 11.88
CA ASN A 113 -7.62 -11.57 13.19
C ASN A 113 -7.72 -10.51 14.29
N ALA A 114 -7.12 -9.34 14.09
CA ALA A 114 -7.12 -8.26 15.06
C ALA A 114 -7.24 -6.91 14.36
N PRO A 115 -8.40 -6.63 13.73
CA PRO A 115 -8.55 -5.46 12.86
C PRO A 115 -8.44 -4.11 13.57
N ASN A 116 -8.65 -4.08 14.88
CA ASN A 116 -8.57 -2.84 15.65
C ASN A 116 -7.20 -2.63 16.29
N THR A 117 -6.27 -3.53 16.06
CA THR A 117 -4.92 -3.43 16.62
C THR A 117 -4.00 -2.76 15.60
N VAL A 118 -3.32 -1.70 16.04
CA VAL A 118 -2.33 -1.01 15.22
C VAL A 118 -1.00 -1.76 15.33
N ILE A 119 -0.42 -2.08 14.18
CA ILE A 119 0.88 -2.74 14.14
C ILE A 119 1.96 -1.66 14.04
N SER A 120 2.93 -1.70 14.98
CA SER A 120 4.02 -0.73 15.01
C SER A 120 4.99 -0.91 13.85
N ASP A 121 5.77 0.13 13.56
CA ASP A 121 6.80 0.06 12.53
C ASP A 121 7.83 -1.01 12.82
N GLU A 122 8.20 -1.22 14.10
CA GLU A 122 9.14 -2.25 14.50
C GLU A 122 8.62 -3.65 14.17
N VAL A 123 7.37 -3.92 14.50
CA VAL A 123 6.75 -5.22 14.23
C VAL A 123 6.65 -5.44 12.72
N LEU A 124 6.26 -4.41 11.97
CA LEU A 124 6.20 -4.50 10.51
C LEU A 124 7.57 -4.82 9.93
N TRP A 125 8.59 -4.13 10.40
CA TRP A 125 9.96 -4.35 9.93
C TRP A 125 10.41 -5.79 10.20
N ASP A 126 10.13 -6.30 11.40
CA ASP A 126 10.50 -7.65 11.78
C ASP A 126 9.80 -8.70 10.92
N ILE A 127 8.51 -8.51 10.64
CA ILE A 127 7.76 -9.44 9.79
C ILE A 127 8.43 -9.60 8.42
N PHE A 128 8.84 -8.48 7.81
CA PHE A 128 9.35 -8.48 6.44
C PHE A 128 10.85 -8.74 6.34
N ASN A 129 11.59 -8.71 7.44
CA ASN A 129 13.01 -8.98 7.45
C ASN A 129 13.36 -10.31 8.08
N GLU A 130 12.42 -10.97 8.74
CA GLU A 130 12.61 -12.28 9.35
C GLU A 130 11.66 -13.30 8.73
N GLU A 131 11.28 -13.09 7.48
CA GLU A 131 10.31 -13.92 6.78
C GLU A 131 10.69 -15.39 6.71
N SER A 132 11.97 -15.69 6.78
CA SER A 132 12.45 -17.09 6.79
C SER A 132 12.00 -17.84 8.04
N GLN A 133 11.52 -17.14 9.05
CA GLN A 133 11.06 -17.74 10.32
C GLN A 133 9.57 -18.05 10.30
N TYR A 134 8.88 -17.65 9.24
CA TYR A 134 7.44 -17.85 9.13
C TYR A 134 7.08 -18.86 8.01
#